data_82cbbdad8e8e703eb0cd6a6e85c7ea11
#
_entry.id   82cbbdad8e8e703eb0cd6a6e85c7ea11
#
_cell.length_a   1.000
_cell.length_b   1.000
_cell.length_c   1.000
_cell.angle_alpha   90.00
_cell.angle_beta   90.00
_cell.angle_gamma   90.00
#
_symmetry.space_group_name_H-M   'P 1'
#
loop_
_entity.id
_entity.type
_entity.pdbx_description
1 polymer ?
#
loop_
_entity_poly.entity_id
_entity_poly.type
_entity_poly.pdbx_seq_one_letter_code
_entity_poly.pdbx_strand_id
1 'polypeptide(L)'
;ALKAANPKIVYVSISGYGDTGPMLPRPGQDLLVQSFSGTTFNAGTTDGMPHPSPIYIVDVAASHNACEAVLAGIIQRDRRGVPVEAKVSLLAAVLEIQIQEITTHMSTGRTGQRGSAPYASAWMEPPYGIFSTTDGYIAIAQSSLAAIAEVLNSDKLAELATSRPDPGDDAALQKWRDAVYPVVQEALRPLPTESTVAALDAAGVWCGPVMTYDDLIAHPQ
;
A
#
# COMPACT_ATOMS: atom_id res chain seq x y z
N ALA A 1 -18.01 -27.90 22.91
CA ALA A 1 -18.49 -29.03 22.08
C ALA A 1 -17.36 -29.59 21.19
N LEU A 2 -16.66 -28.81 20.31
CA LEU A 2 -15.67 -29.29 19.37
C LEU A 2 -14.48 -29.99 20.05
N LYS A 3 -13.90 -29.39 21.10
CA LYS A 3 -12.77 -29.98 21.84
C LYS A 3 -13.14 -31.28 22.56
N ALA A 4 -14.41 -31.46 22.93
CA ALA A 4 -14.88 -32.71 23.52
C ALA A 4 -15.04 -33.82 22.47
N ALA A 5 -15.43 -33.48 21.27
CA ALA A 5 -15.55 -34.42 20.15
C ALA A 5 -14.18 -34.79 19.54
N ASN A 6 -13.23 -33.85 19.51
CA ASN A 6 -11.87 -34.11 19.04
C ASN A 6 -10.86 -33.41 19.96
N PRO A 7 -10.22 -34.13 20.88
CA PRO A 7 -9.23 -33.57 21.80
C PRO A 7 -7.92 -33.12 21.14
N LYS A 8 -7.74 -33.39 19.85
CA LYS A 8 -6.57 -32.92 19.05
C LYS A 8 -6.98 -31.91 17.97
N ILE A 9 -8.12 -31.25 18.13
CA ILE A 9 -8.57 -30.27 17.15
C ILE A 9 -7.65 -29.05 17.10
N VAL A 10 -7.38 -28.56 15.89
CA VAL A 10 -6.90 -27.21 15.64
C VAL A 10 -8.10 -26.40 15.16
N TYR A 11 -8.48 -25.38 15.90
CA TYR A 11 -9.63 -24.54 15.63
C TYR A 11 -9.18 -23.09 15.48
N VAL A 12 -9.48 -22.48 14.33
CA VAL A 12 -9.21 -21.07 14.07
C VAL A 12 -10.54 -20.37 13.80
N SER A 13 -10.82 -19.30 14.53
CA SER A 13 -11.96 -18.44 14.31
C SER A 13 -11.53 -17.11 13.69
N ILE A 14 -12.32 -16.61 12.73
CA ILE A 14 -12.11 -15.30 12.10
C ILE A 14 -13.30 -14.42 12.47
N SER A 15 -13.00 -13.18 12.89
CA SER A 15 -13.99 -12.16 13.24
C SER A 15 -13.63 -10.82 12.60
N GLY A 16 -14.57 -9.88 12.55
CA GLY A 16 -14.30 -8.54 12.01
C GLY A 16 -13.32 -7.74 12.86
N TYR A 17 -13.64 -7.59 14.16
CA TYR A 17 -12.93 -6.66 15.04
C TYR A 17 -12.30 -7.33 16.27
N GLY A 18 -12.29 -8.65 16.31
CA GLY A 18 -11.85 -9.41 17.48
C GLY A 18 -13.03 -9.90 18.34
N ASP A 19 -12.71 -10.47 19.51
CA ASP A 19 -13.66 -11.08 20.44
C ASP A 19 -13.90 -10.25 21.71
N THR A 20 -13.39 -9.04 21.74
CA THR A 20 -13.55 -8.08 22.83
C THR A 20 -13.72 -6.66 22.28
N GLY A 21 -14.14 -5.74 23.15
CA GLY A 21 -14.24 -4.33 22.81
C GLY A 21 -15.58 -3.91 22.19
N PRO A 22 -15.77 -2.59 21.97
CA PRO A 22 -17.05 -2.01 21.59
C PRO A 22 -17.50 -2.39 20.17
N MET A 23 -16.59 -2.85 19.33
CA MET A 23 -16.89 -3.24 17.94
C MET A 23 -17.29 -4.71 17.81
N LEU A 24 -17.24 -5.51 18.89
CA LEU A 24 -17.62 -6.92 18.88
C LEU A 24 -19.00 -7.21 18.24
N PRO A 25 -20.09 -6.45 18.51
CA PRO A 25 -21.40 -6.69 17.92
C PRO A 25 -21.57 -6.14 16.51
N ARG A 26 -20.54 -5.49 15.97
CA ARG A 26 -20.63 -4.86 14.65
C ARG A 26 -20.30 -5.84 13.53
N PRO A 27 -20.95 -5.73 12.36
CA PRO A 27 -20.60 -6.52 11.21
C PRO A 27 -19.18 -6.17 10.75
N GLY A 28 -18.33 -7.20 10.64
CA GLY A 28 -17.01 -7.11 10.05
C GLY A 28 -17.09 -7.47 8.56
N GLN A 29 -16.67 -6.53 7.71
CA GLN A 29 -16.63 -6.70 6.27
C GLN A 29 -15.47 -5.86 5.75
N ASP A 30 -14.82 -6.30 4.67
CA ASP A 30 -13.58 -5.72 4.14
C ASP A 30 -13.60 -4.19 4.10
N LEU A 31 -14.55 -3.58 3.37
CA LEU A 31 -14.67 -2.12 3.24
C LEU A 31 -14.83 -1.40 4.58
N LEU A 32 -15.63 -1.98 5.50
CA LEU A 32 -15.86 -1.37 6.81
C LEU A 32 -14.59 -1.36 7.65
N VAL A 33 -13.81 -2.44 7.56
CA VAL A 33 -12.55 -2.56 8.30
C VAL A 33 -11.45 -1.74 7.65
N GLN A 34 -11.37 -1.64 6.32
CA GLN A 34 -10.49 -0.68 5.64
C GLN A 34 -10.76 0.74 6.16
N SER A 35 -12.03 1.14 6.24
CA SER A 35 -12.42 2.48 6.68
C SER A 35 -12.10 2.72 8.16
N PHE A 36 -12.37 1.74 9.01
CA PHE A 36 -12.13 1.82 10.45
C PHE A 36 -10.64 1.87 10.80
N SER A 37 -9.81 1.18 10.05
CA SER A 37 -8.36 1.09 10.29
C SER A 37 -7.55 2.32 9.83
N GLY A 38 -8.17 3.26 9.13
CA GLY A 38 -7.50 4.42 8.56
C GLY A 38 -6.90 4.19 7.15
N THR A 39 -6.90 2.96 6.63
CA THR A 39 -6.35 2.64 5.29
C THR A 39 -6.95 3.50 4.20
N THR A 40 -8.28 3.65 4.19
CA THR A 40 -8.98 4.48 3.19
C THR A 40 -8.64 5.95 3.30
N PHE A 41 -8.39 6.46 4.52
CA PHE A 41 -8.08 7.86 4.74
C PHE A 41 -6.70 8.25 4.18
N ASN A 42 -5.76 7.32 4.12
CA ASN A 42 -4.41 7.55 3.59
C ASN A 42 -4.34 7.51 2.05
N ALA A 43 -5.41 7.10 1.38
CA ALA A 43 -5.50 7.08 -0.08
C ALA A 43 -6.25 8.32 -0.63
N GLY A 44 -5.99 8.66 -1.88
CA GLY A 44 -6.60 9.81 -2.57
C GLY A 44 -5.82 11.11 -2.42
N THR A 45 -6.49 12.23 -2.71
CA THR A 45 -5.91 13.58 -2.66
C THR A 45 -6.40 14.37 -1.45
N THR A 46 -5.73 15.47 -1.12
CA THR A 46 -6.09 16.36 0.00
C THR A 46 -7.54 16.85 -0.07
N ASP A 47 -7.98 17.25 -1.26
CA ASP A 47 -9.34 17.78 -1.48
C ASP A 47 -10.32 16.69 -1.94
N GLY A 48 -9.85 15.46 -2.10
CA GLY A 48 -10.65 14.33 -2.56
C GLY A 48 -11.24 13.50 -1.42
N MET A 49 -12.23 12.66 -1.78
CA MET A 49 -12.74 11.66 -0.84
C MET A 49 -11.67 10.60 -0.52
N PRO A 50 -11.68 10.02 0.70
CA PRO A 50 -10.92 8.82 0.98
C PRO A 50 -11.28 7.69 0.01
N HIS A 51 -10.27 6.92 -0.43
CA HIS A 51 -10.46 5.83 -1.38
C HIS A 51 -10.17 4.48 -0.74
N PRO A 52 -11.11 3.52 -0.82
CA PRO A 52 -10.80 2.14 -0.45
C PRO A 52 -9.96 1.47 -1.55
N SER A 53 -9.23 0.41 -1.18
CA SER A 53 -8.69 -0.52 -2.16
C SER A 53 -9.84 -1.19 -2.92
N PRO A 54 -9.76 -1.30 -4.27
CA PRO A 54 -10.79 -1.96 -5.06
C PRO A 54 -10.79 -3.49 -4.92
N ILE A 55 -9.82 -4.05 -4.24
CA ILE A 55 -9.71 -5.48 -3.93
C ILE A 55 -9.97 -5.74 -2.44
N TYR A 56 -10.37 -6.96 -2.11
CA TYR A 56 -10.65 -7.39 -0.73
C TYR A 56 -9.37 -7.66 0.06
N ILE A 57 -8.55 -6.63 0.22
CA ILE A 57 -7.19 -6.73 0.79
C ILE A 57 -7.22 -7.20 2.25
N VAL A 58 -8.24 -6.80 3.01
CA VAL A 58 -8.39 -7.15 4.43
C VAL A 58 -8.78 -8.61 4.59
N ASP A 59 -9.75 -9.07 3.78
CA ASP A 59 -10.22 -10.46 3.81
C ASP A 59 -9.10 -11.42 3.38
N VAL A 60 -8.33 -11.04 2.35
CA VAL A 60 -7.17 -11.83 1.88
C VAL A 60 -6.09 -11.90 2.94
N ALA A 61 -5.73 -10.79 3.59
CA ALA A 61 -4.76 -10.78 4.68
C ALA A 61 -5.20 -11.64 5.86
N ALA A 62 -6.46 -11.51 6.29
CA ALA A 62 -7.01 -12.33 7.37
C ALA A 62 -7.03 -13.83 7.02
N SER A 63 -7.23 -14.16 5.75
CA SER A 63 -7.15 -15.55 5.27
C SER A 63 -5.73 -16.12 5.35
N HIS A 64 -4.71 -15.33 5.03
CA HIS A 64 -3.31 -15.72 5.20
C HIS A 64 -2.96 -15.92 6.67
N ASN A 65 -3.34 -14.98 7.54
CA ASN A 65 -3.12 -15.10 8.99
C ASN A 65 -3.83 -16.32 9.58
N ALA A 66 -5.01 -16.66 9.08
CA ALA A 66 -5.73 -17.87 9.49
C ALA A 66 -5.00 -19.14 9.04
N CYS A 67 -4.46 -19.16 7.83
CA CYS A 67 -3.65 -20.27 7.33
C CYS A 67 -2.38 -20.47 8.18
N GLU A 68 -1.67 -19.39 8.50
CA GLU A 68 -0.49 -19.43 9.38
C GLU A 68 -0.85 -19.91 10.78
N ALA A 69 -1.96 -19.45 11.34
CA ALA A 69 -2.46 -19.89 12.63
C ALA A 69 -2.80 -21.41 12.64
N VAL A 70 -3.37 -21.92 11.54
CA VAL A 70 -3.62 -23.37 11.39
C VAL A 70 -2.30 -24.14 11.36
N LEU A 71 -1.32 -23.72 10.56
CA LEU A 71 -0.03 -24.40 10.46
C LEU A 71 0.72 -24.38 11.79
N ALA A 72 0.80 -23.23 12.45
CA ALA A 72 1.38 -23.10 13.78
C ALA A 72 0.64 -23.98 14.81
N GLY A 73 -0.69 -24.01 14.72
CA GLY A 73 -1.55 -24.85 15.57
C GLY A 73 -1.29 -26.35 15.38
N ILE A 74 -1.10 -26.80 14.15
CA ILE A 74 -0.74 -28.20 13.86
C ILE A 74 0.61 -28.55 14.50
N ILE A 75 1.63 -27.72 14.31
CA ILE A 75 2.95 -27.91 14.91
C ILE A 75 2.87 -27.95 16.44
N GLN A 76 2.12 -27.05 17.05
CA GLN A 76 1.92 -27.00 18.50
C GLN A 76 1.18 -28.23 19.01
N ARG A 77 0.11 -28.63 18.35
CA ARG A 77 -0.66 -29.85 18.68
C ARG A 77 0.25 -31.08 18.62
N ASP A 78 1.02 -31.24 17.57
CA ASP A 78 1.87 -32.43 17.37
C ASP A 78 3.03 -32.50 18.39
N ARG A 79 3.54 -31.33 18.81
CA ARG A 79 4.60 -31.29 19.85
C ARG A 79 4.08 -31.46 21.26
N ARG A 80 2.86 -30.99 21.56
CA ARG A 80 2.32 -30.94 22.94
C ARG A 80 1.16 -31.87 23.19
N GLY A 81 0.56 -32.45 22.14
CA GLY A 81 -0.58 -33.38 22.26
C GLY A 81 -1.89 -32.73 22.74
N VAL A 82 -1.99 -31.40 22.68
CA VAL A 82 -3.15 -30.63 23.19
C VAL A 82 -3.92 -29.97 22.05
N PRO A 83 -5.24 -29.73 22.22
CA PRO A 83 -6.00 -28.95 21.24
C PRO A 83 -5.52 -27.51 21.19
N VAL A 84 -5.57 -26.91 20.00
CA VAL A 84 -5.17 -25.54 19.78
C VAL A 84 -6.37 -24.72 19.33
N GLU A 85 -6.52 -23.55 19.90
CA GLU A 85 -7.50 -22.54 19.50
C GLU A 85 -6.74 -21.25 19.18
N ALA A 86 -6.95 -20.73 17.98
CA ALA A 86 -6.42 -19.45 17.55
C ALA A 86 -7.56 -18.54 17.07
N LYS A 87 -7.32 -17.24 17.17
CA LYS A 87 -8.28 -16.20 16.80
C LYS A 87 -7.60 -15.22 15.87
N VAL A 88 -8.25 -14.93 14.77
CA VAL A 88 -7.82 -13.94 13.77
C VAL A 88 -8.91 -12.89 13.65
N SER A 89 -8.56 -11.64 13.45
CA SER A 89 -9.54 -10.62 13.11
C SER A 89 -9.10 -9.85 11.87
N LEU A 90 -10.09 -9.40 11.11
CA LEU A 90 -9.87 -8.55 9.95
C LEU A 90 -9.12 -7.28 10.35
N LEU A 91 -9.49 -6.69 11.51
CA LEU A 91 -8.82 -5.49 12.02
C LEU A 91 -7.35 -5.75 12.32
N ALA A 92 -7.01 -6.84 13.01
CA ALA A 92 -5.60 -7.16 13.28
C ALA A 92 -4.81 -7.37 11.98
N ALA A 93 -5.39 -8.07 11.01
CA ALA A 93 -4.76 -8.33 9.72
C ALA A 93 -4.48 -7.04 8.93
N VAL A 94 -5.41 -6.10 8.88
CA VAL A 94 -5.17 -4.83 8.17
C VAL A 94 -4.20 -3.91 8.91
N LEU A 95 -4.15 -3.97 10.25
CA LEU A 95 -3.15 -3.24 11.03
C LEU A 95 -1.73 -3.78 10.80
N GLU A 96 -1.60 -5.09 10.60
CA GLU A 96 -0.33 -5.72 10.23
C GLU A 96 0.17 -5.25 8.85
N ILE A 97 -0.70 -5.16 7.85
CA ILE A 97 -0.34 -4.60 6.54
C ILE A 97 0.13 -3.15 6.66
N GLN A 98 -0.44 -2.36 7.56
CA GLN A 98 -0.12 -0.96 7.82
C GLN A 98 0.96 -0.79 8.91
N ILE A 99 1.74 -1.79 9.21
CA ILE A 99 2.68 -1.77 10.35
C ILE A 99 3.65 -0.59 10.28
N GLN A 100 4.09 -0.22 9.08
CA GLN A 100 4.99 0.90 8.86
C GLN A 100 4.32 2.23 9.22
N GLU A 101 3.13 2.48 8.69
CA GLU A 101 2.38 3.73 8.86
C GLU A 101 1.95 3.92 10.31
N ILE A 102 1.38 2.88 10.91
CA ILE A 102 0.91 2.90 12.30
C ILE A 102 2.08 3.05 13.28
N THR A 103 3.17 2.30 13.08
CA THR A 103 4.35 2.38 13.94
C THR A 103 4.99 3.76 13.86
N THR A 104 5.09 4.34 12.66
CA THR A 104 5.60 5.69 12.48
C THR A 104 4.73 6.71 13.20
N HIS A 105 3.40 6.63 13.03
CA HIS A 105 2.47 7.52 13.71
C HIS A 105 2.58 7.41 15.24
N MET A 106 2.54 6.19 15.77
CA MET A 106 2.61 5.97 17.23
C MET A 106 3.94 6.40 17.85
N SER A 107 5.06 6.23 17.13
CA SER A 107 6.39 6.53 17.63
C SER A 107 6.77 8.00 17.53
N THR A 108 6.25 8.72 16.54
CA THR A 108 6.67 10.09 16.21
C THR A 108 5.54 11.11 16.29
N GLY A 109 4.29 10.69 16.37
CA GLY A 109 3.11 11.54 16.23
C GLY A 109 2.88 12.06 14.81
N ARG A 110 3.75 11.70 13.83
CA ARG A 110 3.61 12.13 12.43
C ARG A 110 2.54 11.30 11.74
N THR A 111 1.72 11.96 10.95
CA THR A 111 0.73 11.32 10.08
C THR A 111 1.10 11.61 8.64
N GLY A 112 1.11 10.58 7.79
CA GLY A 112 1.27 10.78 6.35
C GLY A 112 0.16 11.68 5.82
N GLN A 113 0.54 12.71 5.07
CA GLN A 113 -0.42 13.64 4.50
C GLN A 113 -0.72 13.25 3.06
N ARG A 114 -2.00 13.23 2.71
CA ARG A 114 -2.41 13.15 1.32
C ARG A 114 -1.92 14.38 0.58
N GLY A 115 -1.43 14.21 -0.64
CA GLY A 115 -0.94 15.31 -1.44
C GLY A 115 -2.02 15.92 -2.34
N SER A 116 -1.63 16.94 -3.10
CA SER A 116 -2.45 17.54 -4.15
C SER A 116 -2.65 16.57 -5.35
N ALA A 117 -1.79 15.57 -5.48
CA ALA A 117 -1.90 14.49 -6.46
C ALA A 117 -2.06 13.13 -5.76
N PRO A 118 -2.60 12.09 -6.43
CA PRO A 118 -2.78 10.78 -5.85
C PRO A 118 -1.43 10.03 -5.74
N TYR A 119 -0.74 10.21 -4.61
CA TYR A 119 0.44 9.43 -4.30
C TYR A 119 0.10 7.97 -4.05
N ALA A 120 1.00 7.07 -4.43
CA ALA A 120 0.88 5.68 -4.02
C ALA A 120 1.20 5.49 -2.53
N SER A 121 2.08 6.32 -1.96
CA SER A 121 2.36 6.37 -0.52
C SER A 121 2.77 7.78 -0.09
N ALA A 122 2.18 8.24 1.01
CA ALA A 122 2.53 9.51 1.64
C ALA A 122 3.93 9.53 2.28
N TRP A 123 4.55 8.37 2.47
CA TRP A 123 5.84 8.22 3.14
C TRP A 123 7.03 8.10 2.18
N MET A 124 6.74 7.88 0.89
CA MET A 124 7.79 7.67 -0.10
C MET A 124 8.20 8.99 -0.77
N GLU A 125 9.48 9.05 -1.16
CA GLU A 125 10.01 10.18 -1.94
C GLU A 125 9.33 10.25 -3.33
N PRO A 126 9.01 11.45 -3.83
CA PRO A 126 8.45 11.63 -5.16
C PRO A 126 9.53 11.40 -6.26
N PRO A 127 9.11 10.98 -7.47
CA PRO A 127 7.75 10.58 -7.77
C PRO A 127 7.50 9.12 -7.37
N TYR A 128 6.47 8.86 -6.58
CA TYR A 128 6.03 7.51 -6.22
C TYR A 128 4.55 7.40 -6.49
N GLY A 129 4.18 6.96 -7.68
CA GLY A 129 2.78 6.98 -8.10
C GLY A 129 2.59 6.56 -9.56
N ILE A 130 1.38 6.84 -10.06
CA ILE A 130 0.94 6.51 -11.41
C ILE A 130 0.74 7.81 -12.20
N PHE A 131 1.23 7.82 -13.44
CA PHE A 131 1.21 8.97 -14.33
C PHE A 131 0.63 8.58 -15.68
N SER A 132 -0.18 9.47 -16.26
CA SER A 132 -0.77 9.28 -17.59
C SER A 132 0.25 9.55 -18.69
N THR A 133 0.16 8.77 -19.74
CA THR A 133 0.87 8.92 -21.02
C THR A 133 -0.12 9.13 -22.16
N THR A 134 0.30 9.10 -23.42
CA THR A 134 -0.61 9.24 -24.56
C THR A 134 -1.54 8.04 -24.77
N ASP A 135 -1.11 6.85 -24.36
CA ASP A 135 -1.74 5.57 -24.69
C ASP A 135 -1.92 4.64 -23.47
N GLY A 136 -1.64 5.15 -22.25
CA GLY A 136 -1.77 4.37 -21.02
C GLY A 136 -1.30 5.09 -19.78
N TYR A 137 -0.65 4.33 -18.88
CA TYR A 137 -0.14 4.84 -17.62
C TYR A 137 1.20 4.20 -17.29
N ILE A 138 2.08 4.96 -16.62
CA ILE A 138 3.36 4.50 -16.06
C ILE A 138 3.30 4.59 -14.54
N ALA A 139 3.65 3.51 -13.86
CA ALA A 139 3.97 3.51 -12.44
C ALA A 139 5.46 3.81 -12.27
N ILE A 140 5.80 4.75 -11.39
CA ILE A 140 7.19 5.05 -11.00
C ILE A 140 7.31 4.78 -9.50
N ALA A 141 8.34 4.01 -9.14
CA ALA A 141 8.70 3.69 -7.76
C ALA A 141 9.87 4.55 -7.27
N GLN A 142 10.55 4.12 -6.20
CA GLN A 142 11.71 4.80 -5.62
C GLN A 142 12.83 4.97 -6.64
N SER A 143 13.04 6.21 -7.11
CA SER A 143 14.02 6.51 -8.14
C SER A 143 14.57 7.92 -7.99
N SER A 144 15.74 8.15 -8.55
CA SER A 144 16.35 9.47 -8.56
C SER A 144 15.55 10.45 -9.43
N LEU A 145 15.07 11.53 -8.82
CA LEU A 145 14.39 12.60 -9.55
C LEU A 145 15.33 13.25 -10.61
N ALA A 146 16.63 13.29 -10.34
CA ALA A 146 17.61 13.80 -11.30
C ALA A 146 17.73 12.91 -12.54
N ALA A 147 17.72 11.56 -12.37
CA ALA A 147 17.75 10.64 -13.51
C ALA A 147 16.46 10.76 -14.35
N ILE A 148 15.32 10.94 -13.71
CA ILE A 148 14.05 11.17 -14.41
C ILE A 148 14.08 12.49 -15.17
N ALA A 149 14.63 13.56 -14.56
CA ALA A 149 14.77 14.86 -15.18
C ALA A 149 15.63 14.80 -16.46
N GLU A 150 16.72 14.04 -16.42
CA GLU A 150 17.61 13.81 -17.55
C GLU A 150 16.90 13.08 -18.70
N VAL A 151 16.24 11.96 -18.42
CA VAL A 151 15.51 11.17 -19.44
C VAL A 151 14.38 11.98 -20.07
N LEU A 152 13.64 12.73 -19.26
CA LEU A 152 12.51 13.54 -19.73
C LEU A 152 12.92 14.90 -20.28
N ASN A 153 14.23 15.23 -20.25
CA ASN A 153 14.79 16.52 -20.68
C ASN A 153 14.04 17.71 -20.06
N SER A 154 13.87 17.67 -18.73
CA SER A 154 13.06 18.65 -17.99
C SER A 154 13.90 19.47 -17.01
N ASP A 155 14.17 20.73 -17.37
CA ASP A 155 14.87 21.67 -16.50
C ASP A 155 14.15 21.89 -15.17
N LYS A 156 12.80 21.95 -15.20
CA LYS A 156 11.98 22.07 -13.98
C LYS A 156 12.18 20.91 -13.01
N LEU A 157 12.27 19.67 -13.50
CA LEU A 157 12.55 18.51 -12.65
C LEU A 157 13.99 18.53 -12.13
N ALA A 158 14.96 19.00 -12.92
CA ALA A 158 16.33 19.16 -12.48
C ALA A 158 16.45 20.19 -11.35
N GLU A 159 15.76 21.31 -11.43
CA GLU A 159 15.65 22.30 -10.35
C GLU A 159 15.03 21.70 -9.08
N LEU A 160 13.92 20.97 -9.22
CA LEU A 160 13.27 20.32 -8.10
C LEU A 160 14.15 19.24 -7.45
N ALA A 161 14.93 18.52 -8.24
CA ALA A 161 15.87 17.52 -7.73
C ALA A 161 16.97 18.13 -6.84
N THR A 162 17.39 19.36 -7.14
CA THR A 162 18.42 20.08 -6.36
C THR A 162 17.87 20.89 -5.19
N SER A 163 16.57 21.19 -5.19
CA SER A 163 15.89 22.00 -4.18
C SER A 163 15.15 21.19 -3.10
N ARG A 164 15.50 19.92 -2.92
CA ARG A 164 14.90 19.08 -1.91
C ARG A 164 15.12 19.68 -0.50
N PRO A 165 14.04 19.89 0.28
CA PRO A 165 14.14 20.46 1.62
C PRO A 165 14.81 19.53 2.63
N ASP A 166 15.13 20.08 3.80
CA ASP A 166 15.62 19.31 4.95
C ASP A 166 14.59 18.24 5.36
N PRO A 167 15.02 16.99 5.59
CA PRO A 167 14.16 15.90 6.05
C PRO A 167 13.40 16.18 7.35
N GLY A 168 13.84 17.14 8.16
CA GLY A 168 13.19 17.55 9.38
C GLY A 168 12.05 18.56 9.19
N ASP A 169 11.91 19.17 8.02
CA ASP A 169 10.84 20.13 7.70
C ASP A 169 9.70 19.46 6.91
N ASP A 170 8.76 18.89 7.65
CA ASP A 170 7.62 18.18 7.06
C ASP A 170 6.75 19.07 6.15
N ALA A 171 6.59 20.34 6.47
CA ALA A 171 5.77 21.27 5.70
C ALA A 171 6.45 21.64 4.36
N ALA A 172 7.75 21.90 4.39
CA ALA A 172 8.52 22.16 3.18
C ALA A 172 8.61 20.90 2.30
N LEU A 173 8.81 19.72 2.90
CA LEU A 173 8.79 18.45 2.17
C LEU A 173 7.46 18.18 1.49
N GLN A 174 6.34 18.41 2.17
CA GLN A 174 5.02 18.23 1.59
C GLN A 174 4.81 19.17 0.40
N LYS A 175 5.16 20.44 0.56
CA LYS A 175 5.06 21.43 -0.52
C LYS A 175 5.94 21.07 -1.73
N TRP A 176 7.14 20.58 -1.46
CA TRP A 176 8.05 20.13 -2.52
C TRP A 176 7.50 18.89 -3.24
N ARG A 177 6.99 17.91 -2.50
CA ARG A 177 6.32 16.73 -3.08
C ARG A 177 5.17 17.14 -4.00
N ASP A 178 4.30 18.04 -3.51
CA ASP A 178 3.17 18.56 -4.29
C ASP A 178 3.61 19.31 -5.56
N ALA A 179 4.80 19.89 -5.57
CA ALA A 179 5.36 20.54 -6.74
C ALA A 179 5.94 19.54 -7.77
N VAL A 180 6.50 18.40 -7.33
CA VAL A 180 7.11 17.40 -8.21
C VAL A 180 6.08 16.67 -9.09
N TYR A 181 4.97 16.22 -8.50
CA TYR A 181 4.00 15.37 -9.21
C TYR A 181 3.41 16.00 -10.48
N PRO A 182 2.91 17.26 -10.47
CA PRO A 182 2.37 17.87 -11.67
C PRO A 182 3.43 18.07 -12.76
N VAL A 183 4.69 18.33 -12.40
CA VAL A 183 5.76 18.50 -13.38
C VAL A 183 6.12 17.17 -14.04
N VAL A 184 6.19 16.08 -13.27
CA VAL A 184 6.36 14.72 -13.81
C VAL A 184 5.18 14.35 -14.72
N GLN A 185 3.96 14.62 -14.29
CA GLN A 185 2.75 14.34 -15.09
C GLN A 185 2.73 15.14 -16.40
N GLU A 186 3.11 16.41 -16.36
CA GLU A 186 3.19 17.26 -17.55
C GLU A 186 4.22 16.72 -18.55
N ALA A 187 5.39 16.29 -18.07
CA ALA A 187 6.46 15.76 -18.90
C ALA A 187 6.11 14.38 -19.52
N LEU A 188 5.40 13.52 -18.79
CA LEU A 188 5.05 12.18 -19.26
C LEU A 188 3.82 12.16 -20.18
N ARG A 189 2.87 13.06 -20.00
CA ARG A 189 1.59 13.07 -20.73
C ARG A 189 1.72 13.00 -22.25
N PRO A 190 2.66 13.69 -22.93
CA PRO A 190 2.79 13.64 -24.39
C PRO A 190 3.56 12.42 -24.91
N LEU A 191 4.05 11.54 -24.05
CA LEU A 191 4.96 10.45 -24.43
C LEU A 191 4.20 9.11 -24.49
N PRO A 192 4.59 8.19 -25.41
CA PRO A 192 4.07 6.82 -25.46
C PRO A 192 4.57 5.98 -24.28
N THR A 193 3.75 5.08 -23.76
CA THR A 193 4.06 4.27 -22.57
C THR A 193 5.31 3.40 -22.76
N GLU A 194 5.31 2.56 -23.80
CA GLU A 194 6.34 1.52 -23.99
C GLU A 194 7.76 2.11 -24.14
N SER A 195 7.91 3.05 -25.05
CA SER A 195 9.22 3.68 -25.30
C SER A 195 9.72 4.51 -24.11
N THR A 196 8.79 5.12 -23.37
CA THR A 196 9.15 5.91 -22.19
C THR A 196 9.57 5.01 -21.02
N VAL A 197 8.87 3.90 -20.80
CA VAL A 197 9.29 2.89 -19.81
C VAL A 197 10.68 2.36 -20.17
N ALA A 198 10.93 2.00 -21.44
CA ALA A 198 12.23 1.52 -21.87
C ALA A 198 13.37 2.54 -21.64
N ALA A 199 13.10 3.83 -21.90
CA ALA A 199 14.09 4.89 -21.67
C ALA A 199 14.38 5.13 -20.19
N LEU A 200 13.33 5.13 -19.36
CA LEU A 200 13.46 5.29 -17.90
C LEU A 200 14.17 4.09 -17.26
N ASP A 201 13.83 2.86 -17.67
CA ASP A 201 14.45 1.62 -17.17
C ASP A 201 15.95 1.59 -17.53
N ALA A 202 16.31 1.96 -18.76
CA ALA A 202 17.71 2.06 -19.19
C ALA A 202 18.53 3.07 -18.37
N ALA A 203 17.89 4.08 -17.78
CA ALA A 203 18.48 5.04 -16.86
C ALA A 203 18.45 4.59 -15.39
N GLY A 204 18.01 3.37 -15.11
CA GLY A 204 17.93 2.81 -13.76
C GLY A 204 16.75 3.34 -12.93
N VAL A 205 15.75 3.92 -13.57
CA VAL A 205 14.49 4.34 -12.93
C VAL A 205 13.58 3.14 -12.76
N TRP A 206 13.11 2.90 -11.55
CA TRP A 206 12.16 1.81 -11.26
C TRP A 206 10.78 2.20 -11.74
N CYS A 207 10.40 1.72 -12.89
CA CYS A 207 9.11 2.02 -13.52
C CYS A 207 8.57 0.82 -14.29
N GLY A 208 7.30 0.90 -14.65
CA GLY A 208 6.64 -0.09 -15.49
C GLY A 208 5.29 0.40 -15.98
N PRO A 209 4.74 -0.22 -17.02
CA PRO A 209 3.40 0.09 -17.49
C PRO A 209 2.36 -0.36 -16.45
N VAL A 210 1.24 0.34 -16.38
CA VAL A 210 0.07 -0.16 -15.63
C VAL A 210 -0.70 -1.08 -16.56
N MET A 211 -0.77 -2.34 -16.19
CA MET A 211 -1.40 -3.40 -16.98
C MET A 211 -2.87 -3.58 -16.64
N THR A 212 -3.67 -3.94 -17.62
CA THR A 212 -4.99 -4.52 -17.43
C THR A 212 -4.87 -6.02 -17.10
N TYR A 213 -5.98 -6.66 -16.72
CA TYR A 213 -5.98 -8.11 -16.53
C TYR A 213 -5.71 -8.88 -17.84
N ASP A 214 -6.15 -8.35 -18.98
CA ASP A 214 -5.89 -8.97 -20.28
C ASP A 214 -4.39 -8.89 -20.62
N ASP A 215 -3.76 -7.75 -20.37
CA ASP A 215 -2.30 -7.58 -20.54
C ASP A 215 -1.51 -8.53 -19.64
N LEU A 216 -1.91 -8.64 -18.36
CA LEU A 216 -1.26 -9.55 -17.41
C LEU A 216 -1.37 -11.01 -17.84
N ILE A 217 -2.57 -11.44 -18.28
CA ILE A 217 -2.80 -12.83 -18.73
C ILE A 217 -1.99 -13.15 -19.99
N ALA A 218 -1.81 -12.18 -20.87
CA ALA A 218 -1.02 -12.33 -22.09
C ALA A 218 0.49 -12.23 -21.86
N HIS A 219 0.92 -11.73 -20.69
CA HIS A 219 2.34 -11.53 -20.38
C HIS A 219 3.07 -12.86 -20.18
N PRO A 220 4.28 -13.03 -20.74
CA PRO A 220 5.02 -14.28 -20.68
C PRO A 220 5.52 -14.67 -19.28
N GLN A 221 5.56 -13.74 -18.30
CA GLN A 221 5.90 -14.04 -16.91
C GLN A 221 4.80 -14.85 -16.24
#